data_655505ce73e9c2d711c9d6a443cfb848
#
_entry.id   655505ce73e9c2d711c9d6a443cfb848
#
_cell.length_a   1.000
_cell.length_b   1.000
_cell.length_c   1.000
_cell.angle_alpha   90.00
_cell.angle_beta   90.00
_cell.angle_gamma   90.00
#
_symmetry.space_group_name_H-M   'P 1'
#
loop_
_entity.id
_entity.type
_entity.pdbx_description
1 polymer ?
#
loop_
_entity_poly.entity_id
_entity_poly.type
_entity_poly.pdbx_seq_one_letter_code
_entity_poly.pdbx_strand_id
1 'polypeptide(L)' 'MPIPHFHSHASEIEAAIDELCSDKYAETSYDGMGELSDLIASKQHPESDVTRAISHHLLGDSVQAQKRALTVLEGLV' A
#
# COMPACT_ATOMS: atom_id res chain seq x y z
N MET A 1 0.96 28.11 7.72
CA MET A 1 1.36 27.36 8.90
C MET A 1 1.13 25.88 8.69
N PRO A 2 2.10 25.09 8.97
CA PRO A 2 1.91 23.66 8.81
C PRO A 2 0.90 23.16 9.82
N ILE A 3 0.02 22.36 9.33
CA ILE A 3 -0.90 21.65 10.15
C ILE A 3 -0.13 20.58 10.88
N PRO A 4 -0.32 20.45 12.18
CA PRO A 4 0.29 19.33 12.86
C PRO A 4 -0.22 18.07 12.23
N HIS A 5 0.69 17.30 11.74
CA HIS A 5 0.33 16.05 11.13
C HIS A 5 0.32 14.99 12.16
N PHE A 6 -0.86 14.52 12.39
CA PHE A 6 -0.99 13.29 13.10
C PHE A 6 -0.68 12.21 12.08
N HIS A 7 0.55 11.76 12.07
CA HIS A 7 0.89 10.64 11.25
C HIS A 7 0.28 9.44 11.92
N SER A 8 -0.95 9.18 11.55
CA SER A 8 -1.55 7.93 11.95
C SER A 8 -0.81 6.80 11.26
N HIS A 9 -0.86 5.63 11.84
CA HIS A 9 -0.28 4.45 11.21
C HIS A 9 -0.90 4.19 9.85
N ALA A 10 -2.17 4.56 9.68
CA ALA A 10 -2.85 4.44 8.40
C ALA A 10 -2.17 5.25 7.31
N SER A 11 -1.66 6.45 7.62
CA SER A 11 -0.96 7.26 6.63
C SER A 11 0.34 6.62 6.17
N GLU A 12 1.06 5.96 7.06
CA GLU A 12 2.28 5.26 6.70
C GLU A 12 1.99 4.10 5.75
N ILE A 13 0.95 3.34 6.05
CA ILE A 13 0.54 2.22 5.21
C ILE A 13 0.05 2.71 3.86
N GLU A 14 -0.76 3.76 3.84
CA GLU A 14 -1.27 4.32 2.59
C GLU A 14 -0.13 4.77 1.69
N ALA A 15 0.85 5.46 2.25
CA ALA A 15 1.99 5.94 1.48
C ALA A 15 2.80 4.77 0.93
N ALA A 16 3.03 3.73 1.72
CA ALA A 16 3.78 2.57 1.28
C ALA A 16 3.05 1.82 0.17
N ILE A 17 1.75 1.64 0.31
CA ILE A 17 0.95 0.94 -0.69
C ILE A 17 0.82 1.78 -1.96
N ASP A 18 0.66 3.10 -1.84
CA ASP A 18 0.63 3.99 -2.98
C ASP A 18 1.91 3.87 -3.81
N GLU A 19 3.06 3.81 -3.15
CA GLU A 19 4.31 3.64 -3.84
C GLU A 19 4.41 2.30 -4.55
N LEU A 20 4.00 1.22 -3.89
CA LEU A 20 4.01 -0.11 -4.48
C LEU A 20 3.02 -0.26 -5.63
N CYS A 21 1.96 0.53 -5.63
CA CYS A 21 0.97 0.51 -6.70
C CYS A 21 1.29 1.49 -7.82
N SER A 22 2.39 2.23 -7.71
CA SER A 22 2.80 3.18 -8.74
C SER A 22 3.43 2.45 -9.94
N ASP A 23 3.67 3.20 -11.00
CA ASP A 23 4.30 2.67 -12.20
C ASP A 23 5.81 2.48 -12.05
N LYS A 24 6.35 2.76 -10.88
CA LYS A 24 7.74 2.51 -10.54
C LYS A 24 8.10 1.03 -10.58
N TYR A 25 7.10 0.16 -10.37
CA TYR A 25 7.30 -1.28 -10.35
C TYR A 25 6.61 -1.93 -11.54
N ALA A 26 7.19 -3.02 -12.04
CA ALA A 26 6.54 -3.84 -13.04
C ALA A 26 5.26 -4.45 -12.45
N GLU A 27 4.26 -4.69 -13.30
CA GLU A 27 2.94 -5.12 -12.85
C GLU A 27 2.95 -6.36 -11.96
N THR A 28 3.89 -7.27 -12.22
CA THR A 28 3.96 -8.53 -11.49
C THR A 28 5.11 -8.60 -10.49
N SER A 29 5.81 -7.48 -10.28
CA SER A 29 6.97 -7.46 -9.38
C SER A 29 6.53 -7.53 -7.92
N TYR A 30 7.26 -8.30 -7.15
CA TYR A 30 7.08 -8.36 -5.70
C TYR A 30 8.15 -7.55 -4.96
N ASP A 31 8.92 -6.74 -5.66
CA ASP A 31 9.92 -5.87 -5.03
C ASP A 31 9.24 -4.93 -4.03
N GLY A 32 9.84 -4.78 -2.89
CA GLY A 32 9.31 -3.93 -1.83
C GLY A 32 8.28 -4.60 -0.93
N MET A 33 7.82 -5.81 -1.28
CA MET A 33 6.81 -6.50 -0.48
C MET A 33 7.31 -6.87 0.91
N GLY A 34 8.59 -7.25 1.01
CA GLY A 34 9.17 -7.57 2.30
C GLY A 34 9.17 -6.38 3.24
N GLU A 35 9.47 -5.20 2.70
CA GLU A 35 9.46 -3.96 3.48
C GLU A 35 8.06 -3.61 3.94
N LEU A 36 7.06 -3.81 3.08
CA LEU A 36 5.67 -3.57 3.44
C LEU A 36 5.24 -4.54 4.55
N SER A 37 5.57 -5.81 4.42
CA SER A 37 5.25 -6.81 5.43
C SER A 37 5.89 -6.46 6.77
N ASP A 38 7.14 -6.02 6.76
CA ASP A 38 7.84 -5.61 7.97
C ASP A 38 7.18 -4.39 8.60
N LEU A 39 6.75 -3.44 7.79
CA LEU A 39 6.07 -2.24 8.28
C LEU A 39 4.76 -2.61 8.96
N ILE A 40 3.99 -3.49 8.36
CA ILE A 40 2.72 -3.95 8.92
C ILE A 40 2.98 -4.63 10.27
N ALA A 41 3.94 -5.52 10.32
CA ALA A 41 4.24 -6.28 11.52
C ALA A 41 4.81 -5.38 12.63
N SER A 42 5.76 -4.51 12.30
CA SER A 42 6.46 -3.73 13.31
C SER A 42 5.59 -2.62 13.91
N LYS A 43 4.65 -2.11 13.14
CA LYS A 43 3.75 -1.04 13.59
C LYS A 43 2.38 -1.56 14.00
N GLN A 44 2.16 -2.85 13.85
CA GLN A 44 0.90 -3.49 14.21
C GLN A 44 -0.31 -2.82 13.54
N HIS A 45 -0.17 -2.53 12.27
CA HIS A 45 -1.26 -1.91 11.51
C HIS A 45 -2.48 -2.82 11.45
N PRO A 46 -3.67 -2.27 11.62
CA PRO A 46 -4.89 -3.05 11.45
C PRO A 46 -5.01 -3.55 10.00
N GLU A 47 -5.47 -4.77 9.87
CA GLU A 47 -5.73 -5.36 8.56
C GLU A 47 -6.69 -4.50 7.74
N SER A 48 -7.65 -3.87 8.39
CA SER A 48 -8.62 -3.01 7.72
C SER A 48 -7.97 -1.80 7.04
N ASP A 49 -6.92 -1.24 7.62
CA ASP A 49 -6.21 -0.11 7.02
C ASP A 49 -5.48 -0.55 5.76
N VAL A 50 -4.85 -1.70 5.81
CA VAL A 50 -4.16 -2.28 4.66
C VAL A 50 -5.15 -2.57 3.54
N THR A 51 -6.25 -3.20 3.86
CA THR A 51 -7.29 -3.54 2.89
C THR A 51 -7.88 -2.29 2.26
N ARG A 52 -8.11 -1.25 3.06
CA ARG A 52 -8.66 0.01 2.56
C ARG A 52 -7.72 0.66 1.54
N ALA A 53 -6.43 0.70 1.86
CA ALA A 53 -5.45 1.31 0.97
C ALA A 53 -5.36 0.56 -0.35
N ILE A 54 -5.34 -0.76 -0.30
CA ILE A 54 -5.30 -1.58 -1.51
C ILE A 54 -6.59 -1.40 -2.32
N SER A 55 -7.74 -1.40 -1.65
CA SER A 55 -9.04 -1.23 -2.30
C SER A 55 -9.15 0.11 -3.01
N HIS A 56 -8.55 1.14 -2.46
CA HIS A 56 -8.54 2.47 -3.08
C HIS A 56 -7.95 2.39 -4.50
N HIS A 57 -6.87 1.65 -4.66
CA HIS A 57 -6.25 1.47 -5.97
C HIS A 57 -7.03 0.53 -6.87
N LEU A 58 -7.65 -0.50 -6.30
CA LEU A 58 -8.46 -1.44 -7.08
C LEU A 58 -9.69 -0.77 -7.68
N LEU A 59 -10.23 0.22 -6.98
CA LEU A 59 -11.43 0.94 -7.42
C LEU A 59 -11.11 2.21 -8.18
N GLY A 60 -9.83 2.53 -8.36
CA GLY A 60 -9.42 3.73 -9.06
C GLY A 60 -9.50 3.58 -10.57
N ASP A 61 -9.13 4.63 -11.28
CA ASP A 61 -9.23 4.68 -12.74
C ASP A 61 -8.00 4.14 -13.46
N SER A 62 -6.91 3.94 -12.75
CA SER A 62 -5.66 3.50 -13.36
C SER A 62 -5.61 1.98 -13.43
N VAL A 63 -5.54 1.44 -14.65
CA VAL A 63 -5.39 0.01 -14.85
C VAL A 63 -4.06 -0.49 -14.27
N GLN A 64 -3.02 0.29 -14.43
CA GLN A 64 -1.70 -0.04 -13.87
C GLN A 64 -1.79 -0.18 -12.35
N ALA A 65 -2.40 0.78 -11.68
CA ALA A 65 -2.54 0.73 -10.23
C ALA A 65 -3.42 -0.44 -9.79
N GLN A 66 -4.46 -0.76 -10.57
CA GLN A 66 -5.32 -1.91 -10.27
C GLN A 66 -4.53 -3.21 -10.32
N LYS A 67 -3.71 -3.37 -11.35
CA LYS A 67 -2.88 -4.57 -11.48
C LYS A 67 -1.83 -4.66 -10.37
N ARG A 68 -1.22 -3.52 -10.03
CA ARG A 68 -0.27 -3.47 -8.93
C ARG A 68 -0.94 -3.83 -7.60
N ALA A 69 -2.15 -3.32 -7.39
CA ALA A 69 -2.89 -3.61 -6.16
C ALA A 69 -3.17 -5.11 -6.02
N LEU A 70 -3.52 -5.78 -7.11
CA LEU A 70 -3.72 -7.21 -7.10
C LEU A 70 -2.42 -7.96 -6.76
N THR A 71 -1.31 -7.53 -7.34
CA THR A 71 0.00 -8.13 -7.06
C THR A 71 0.39 -7.94 -5.61
N VAL A 72 0.18 -6.74 -5.08
CA VAL A 72 0.47 -6.44 -3.69
C VAL A 72 -0.39 -7.32 -2.77
N LEU A 73 -1.66 -7.45 -3.09
CA LEU A 73 -2.57 -8.29 -2.31
C LEU A 73 -2.10 -9.76 -2.31
N GLU A 74 -1.71 -10.27 -3.47
CA GLU A 74 -1.20 -11.63 -3.58
C GLU A 74 0.05 -11.82 -2.74
N GLY A 75 0.93 -10.83 -2.72
CA GLY A 75 2.16 -10.91 -1.94
C GLY A 75 1.94 -10.88 -0.44
N LEU A 76 0.81 -10.36 0.01
CA LEU A 76 0.48 -10.26 1.43
C LEU A 76 -0.31 -11.46 1.95
N VAL A 77 -0.83 -12.28 1.08
CA VAL A 77 -1.66 -13.44 1.46
C VAL A 77 -0.83 -14.65 1.85
#